data_8d241f83a6628977d944532eec5ef215
#
_entry.id   8d241f83a6628977d944532eec5ef215
#
_cell.length_a   1.000
_cell.length_b   1.000
_cell.length_c   1.000
_cell.angle_alpha   90.00
_cell.angle_beta   90.00
_cell.angle_gamma   90.00
#
_symmetry.space_group_name_H-M   'P 1'
#
loop_
_entity.id
_entity.type
_entity.pdbx_description
1 polymer ?
#
loop_
_entity_poly.entity_id
_entity_poly.type
_entity_poly.pdbx_seq_one_letter_code
_entity_poly.pdbx_strand_id
1 'polypeptide(L)'
;QSADSVSFTGITWNKVCDGKYYFNEDVAPIVGKESADCELDVDANNPSSYRIKNVYGQGYNVKFKKAKSGSTDEQGNAFNYILVPKFSTGLTYKTHGTVYMTDAYSLTGSTDYLDNGIYADNSLFICTVYPVAAGNFSVLKYDEFVPNN
;
A
#
# COMPACT_ATOMS: atom_id res chain seq x y z
N GLN A 1 11.81 -4.17 -33.91
CA GLN A 1 11.47 -3.95 -33.12
C GLN A 1 11.55 -3.55 -32.72
N SER A 2 11.39 -3.82 -32.90
CA SER A 2 11.06 -3.46 -32.10
C SER A 2 11.41 -2.90 -31.47
N ALA A 3 11.75 -3.18 -31.58
CA ALA A 3 11.96 -2.82 -30.62
C ALA A 3 11.49 -2.18 -29.99
N ASP A 4 11.20 -2.29 -30.07
CA ASP A 4 10.61 -1.74 -29.49
C ASP A 4 9.63 -1.96 -28.65
N SER A 5 9.15 -2.57 -28.82
CA SER A 5 7.97 -3.02 -28.08
C SER A 5 8.34 -3.66 -26.76
N VAL A 6 9.46 -4.27 -26.72
CA VAL A 6 9.97 -4.95 -25.51
C VAL A 6 10.19 -3.99 -24.36
N SER A 7 10.57 -2.77 -24.67
CA SER A 7 10.84 -1.78 -23.62
C SER A 7 9.61 -1.35 -22.83
N PHE A 8 8.42 -1.74 -23.25
CA PHE A 8 7.18 -1.37 -22.58
C PHE A 8 6.61 -2.46 -21.69
N THR A 9 7.37 -3.51 -21.48
CA THR A 9 6.88 -4.67 -20.72
C THR A 9 6.59 -4.37 -19.29
N GLY A 10 7.00 -3.23 -18.80
CA GLY A 10 6.74 -2.88 -17.42
C GLY A 10 7.87 -3.30 -16.49
N ILE A 11 7.52 -3.32 -15.22
CA ILE A 11 8.49 -3.49 -14.14
C ILE A 11 8.74 -4.97 -13.91
N THR A 12 10.02 -5.33 -13.73
CA THR A 12 10.39 -6.65 -13.23
C THR A 12 10.39 -6.60 -11.70
N TRP A 13 9.57 -7.43 -11.10
CA TRP A 13 9.42 -7.48 -9.66
C TRP A 13 10.17 -8.68 -9.08
N ASN A 14 10.97 -8.41 -8.04
CA ASN A 14 11.62 -9.45 -7.26
C ASN A 14 10.86 -9.63 -5.95
N LYS A 15 10.53 -10.88 -5.63
CA LYS A 15 9.85 -11.19 -4.39
C LYS A 15 10.76 -10.94 -3.19
N VAL A 16 10.25 -10.21 -2.20
CA VAL A 16 10.92 -9.98 -0.93
C VAL A 16 10.46 -11.02 0.10
N CYS A 17 9.14 -11.16 0.28
CA CYS A 17 8.57 -12.11 1.22
C CYS A 17 7.08 -12.30 0.97
N ASP A 18 6.55 -13.38 1.52
CA ASP A 18 5.10 -13.58 1.65
C ASP A 18 4.64 -13.00 2.98
N GLY A 19 3.38 -12.62 3.05
CA GLY A 19 2.79 -12.10 4.27
C GLY A 19 1.29 -11.94 4.17
N LYS A 20 0.74 -11.21 5.14
CA LYS A 20 -0.69 -10.90 5.17
C LYS A 20 -0.88 -9.40 5.24
N TYR A 21 -1.82 -8.91 4.42
CA TYR A 21 -2.27 -7.53 4.48
C TYR A 21 -3.54 -7.46 5.30
N TYR A 22 -3.51 -6.70 6.38
CA TYR A 22 -4.63 -6.53 7.29
C TYR A 22 -5.38 -5.24 6.97
N PHE A 23 -6.66 -5.38 6.66
CA PHE A 23 -7.53 -4.23 6.36
C PHE A 23 -8.04 -3.62 7.66
N ASN A 24 -8.18 -2.29 7.67
CA ASN A 24 -8.82 -1.63 8.80
C ASN A 24 -10.31 -2.01 8.86
N GLU A 25 -10.94 -1.67 9.98
CA GLU A 25 -12.32 -2.10 10.28
C GLU A 25 -13.37 -1.57 9.32
N ASP A 26 -13.11 -0.45 8.65
CA ASP A 26 -14.05 0.10 7.68
C ASP A 26 -13.99 -0.63 6.34
N VAL A 27 -12.81 -1.09 5.96
CA VAL A 27 -12.55 -1.68 4.63
C VAL A 27 -12.77 -3.18 4.62
N ALA A 28 -12.47 -3.86 5.73
CA ALA A 28 -12.62 -5.31 5.82
C ALA A 28 -13.99 -5.82 5.37
N PRO A 29 -15.12 -5.20 5.77
CA PRO A 29 -16.42 -5.66 5.31
C PRO A 29 -16.64 -5.56 3.81
N ILE A 30 -16.02 -4.58 3.14
CA ILE A 30 -16.16 -4.41 1.69
C ILE A 30 -15.32 -5.45 0.95
N VAL A 31 -14.12 -5.72 1.46
CA VAL A 31 -13.27 -6.76 0.90
C VAL A 31 -13.87 -8.15 1.14
N GLY A 32 -14.57 -8.31 2.25
CA GLY A 32 -15.19 -9.57 2.66
C GLY A 32 -14.27 -10.44 3.51
N LYS A 33 -13.18 -9.88 4.02
CA LYS A 33 -12.23 -10.58 4.91
C LYS A 33 -11.36 -9.57 5.64
N GLU A 34 -10.78 -10.00 6.75
CA GLU A 34 -9.96 -9.11 7.58
C GLU A 34 -8.52 -9.02 7.09
N SER A 35 -8.05 -10.04 6.38
CA SER A 35 -6.70 -10.03 5.81
C SER A 35 -6.65 -10.77 4.50
N ALA A 36 -5.64 -10.47 3.71
CA ALA A 36 -5.37 -11.14 2.44
C ALA A 36 -3.95 -11.69 2.46
N ASP A 37 -3.78 -12.91 1.97
CA ASP A 37 -2.46 -13.47 1.73
C ASP A 37 -1.85 -12.75 0.53
N CYS A 38 -0.66 -12.20 0.73
CA CYS A 38 -0.04 -11.32 -0.25
C CYS A 38 1.45 -11.57 -0.34
N GLU A 39 2.08 -10.93 -1.29
CA GLU A 39 3.51 -11.00 -1.53
C GLU A 39 4.05 -9.58 -1.62
N LEU A 40 5.10 -9.29 -0.88
CA LEU A 40 5.83 -8.03 -1.00
C LEU A 40 6.91 -8.19 -2.04
N ASP A 41 6.91 -7.30 -3.02
CA ASP A 41 7.88 -7.29 -4.12
C ASP A 41 8.61 -5.95 -4.17
N VAL A 42 9.84 -5.98 -4.65
CA VAL A 42 10.63 -4.79 -4.93
C VAL A 42 10.92 -4.72 -6.44
N ASP A 43 10.93 -3.51 -6.99
CA ASP A 43 11.31 -3.28 -8.37
C ASP A 43 12.78 -3.63 -8.55
N ALA A 44 13.09 -4.52 -9.50
CA ALA A 44 14.45 -4.99 -9.75
C ALA A 44 15.40 -3.84 -10.11
N ASN A 45 14.88 -2.75 -10.65
CA ASN A 45 15.68 -1.62 -11.12
C ASN A 45 15.56 -0.37 -10.25
N ASN A 46 14.74 -0.43 -9.20
CA ASN A 46 14.54 0.70 -8.30
C ASN A 46 14.27 0.20 -6.89
N PRO A 47 15.30 0.16 -6.01
CA PRO A 47 15.17 -0.43 -4.68
C PRO A 47 14.27 0.36 -3.72
N SER A 48 13.80 1.53 -4.12
CA SER A 48 12.84 2.28 -3.31
C SER A 48 11.38 2.09 -3.76
N SER A 49 11.14 1.33 -4.83
CA SER A 49 9.81 1.11 -5.37
C SER A 49 9.34 -0.30 -5.07
N TYR A 50 8.20 -0.43 -4.38
CA TYR A 50 7.67 -1.68 -3.89
C TYR A 50 6.22 -1.86 -4.31
N ARG A 51 5.76 -3.10 -4.26
CA ARG A 51 4.32 -3.41 -4.32
C ARG A 51 3.98 -4.53 -3.34
N ILE A 52 2.76 -4.49 -2.84
CA ILE A 52 2.15 -5.63 -2.17
C ILE A 52 1.15 -6.20 -3.16
N LYS A 53 1.38 -7.43 -3.59
CA LYS A 53 0.69 -8.03 -4.73
C LYS A 53 -0.64 -8.61 -4.31
N ASN A 54 -1.69 -8.28 -5.09
CA ASN A 54 -3.03 -8.88 -4.97
C ASN A 54 -3.72 -8.62 -3.63
N VAL A 55 -3.59 -7.41 -3.10
CA VAL A 55 -4.21 -7.03 -1.83
C VAL A 55 -5.74 -7.06 -1.91
N TYR A 56 -6.30 -6.45 -2.94
CA TYR A 56 -7.75 -6.30 -3.09
C TYR A 56 -8.34 -7.30 -4.09
N GLY A 57 -7.56 -8.25 -4.52
CA GLY A 57 -7.91 -9.21 -5.56
C GLY A 57 -6.82 -9.29 -6.60
N GLN A 58 -6.96 -10.23 -7.52
CA GLN A 58 -5.92 -10.46 -8.52
C GLN A 58 -5.71 -9.23 -9.39
N GLY A 59 -4.49 -8.74 -9.45
CA GLY A 59 -4.12 -7.55 -10.21
C GLY A 59 -4.33 -6.23 -9.50
N TYR A 60 -4.88 -6.23 -8.30
CA TYR A 60 -5.10 -5.02 -7.51
C TYR A 60 -4.11 -4.95 -6.35
N ASN A 61 -3.01 -4.27 -6.61
CA ASN A 61 -1.84 -4.22 -5.74
C ASN A 61 -1.80 -2.89 -4.99
N VAL A 62 -1.08 -2.88 -3.86
CA VAL A 62 -0.68 -1.64 -3.20
C VAL A 62 0.75 -1.33 -3.65
N LYS A 63 0.96 -0.23 -4.36
CA LYS A 63 2.28 0.23 -4.75
C LYS A 63 2.71 1.36 -3.84
N PHE A 64 3.95 1.33 -3.38
CA PHE A 64 4.45 2.39 -2.52
C PHE A 64 5.92 2.67 -2.79
N LYS A 65 6.37 3.84 -2.32
CA LYS A 65 7.77 4.24 -2.38
C LYS A 65 8.31 4.32 -0.97
N LYS A 66 9.52 3.79 -0.78
CA LYS A 66 10.24 3.84 0.48
C LYS A 66 11.17 5.04 0.46
N ALA A 67 11.01 5.94 1.42
CA ALA A 67 11.87 7.11 1.56
C ALA A 67 13.18 6.72 2.24
N LYS A 68 14.20 7.54 2.05
CA LYS A 68 15.45 7.39 2.78
C LYS A 68 15.32 7.88 4.22
N SER A 69 14.43 8.83 4.46
CA SER A 69 14.14 9.33 5.80
C SER A 69 13.22 8.39 6.57
N GLY A 70 13.21 8.54 7.86
CA GLY A 70 12.39 7.72 8.74
C GLY A 70 12.31 8.29 10.13
N SER A 71 11.78 7.49 11.03
CA SER A 71 11.62 7.83 12.42
C SER A 71 11.67 6.56 13.27
N THR A 72 11.27 6.67 14.53
CA THR A 72 11.12 5.52 15.43
C THR A 72 9.71 5.50 15.98
N ASP A 73 9.21 4.30 16.26
CA ASP A 73 7.91 4.13 16.91
C ASP A 73 8.05 4.33 18.43
N GLU A 74 6.93 4.19 19.14
CA GLU A 74 6.89 4.40 20.58
C GLU A 74 7.74 3.39 21.35
N GLN A 75 8.02 2.23 20.76
CA GLN A 75 8.86 1.20 21.34
C GLN A 75 10.35 1.36 20.97
N GLY A 76 10.67 2.40 20.20
CA GLY A 76 12.06 2.66 19.78
C GLY A 76 12.49 1.91 18.53
N ASN A 77 11.58 1.28 17.80
CA ASN A 77 11.90 0.58 16.57
C ASN A 77 11.95 1.55 15.40
N ALA A 78 13.04 1.53 14.65
CA ALA A 78 13.24 2.40 13.50
C ALA A 78 12.45 1.90 12.28
N PHE A 79 11.92 2.86 11.53
CA PHE A 79 11.28 2.58 10.24
C PHE A 79 11.64 3.67 9.24
N ASN A 80 11.52 3.34 7.95
CA ASN A 80 11.58 4.34 6.88
C ASN A 80 10.16 4.75 6.52
N TYR A 81 9.95 6.02 6.23
CA TYR A 81 8.67 6.48 5.71
C TYR A 81 8.37 5.83 4.37
N ILE A 82 7.10 5.57 4.12
CA ILE A 82 6.62 5.13 2.82
C ILE A 82 5.50 6.04 2.34
N LEU A 83 5.35 6.14 1.03
CA LEU A 83 4.30 6.93 0.40
C LEU A 83 3.50 6.04 -0.54
N VAL A 84 2.18 6.12 -0.46
CA VAL A 84 1.26 5.32 -1.26
C VAL A 84 0.46 6.23 -2.18
N PRO A 85 0.90 6.45 -3.43
CA PRO A 85 0.14 7.27 -4.37
C PRO A 85 -1.26 6.70 -4.58
N LYS A 86 -2.23 7.58 -4.74
CA LYS A 86 -3.63 7.18 -4.91
C LYS A 86 -3.81 6.23 -6.10
N PHE A 87 -4.58 5.16 -5.87
CA PHE A 87 -4.87 4.17 -6.90
C PHE A 87 -6.28 3.59 -6.70
N SER A 88 -6.80 2.93 -7.73
CA SER A 88 -8.07 2.22 -7.66
C SER A 88 -7.88 0.84 -7.05
N THR A 89 -8.67 0.51 -6.04
CA THR A 89 -8.63 -0.81 -5.40
C THR A 89 -9.40 -1.88 -6.17
N GLY A 90 -10.21 -1.48 -7.16
CA GLY A 90 -11.13 -2.39 -7.83
C GLY A 90 -12.38 -2.70 -7.02
N LEU A 91 -12.45 -2.23 -5.77
CA LEU A 91 -13.63 -2.42 -4.92
C LEU A 91 -14.67 -1.33 -5.25
N THR A 92 -15.93 -1.63 -4.93
CA THR A 92 -17.02 -0.68 -5.04
C THR A 92 -17.72 -0.54 -3.68
N TYR A 93 -18.24 0.64 -3.40
CA TYR A 93 -18.94 0.89 -2.15
C TYR A 93 -20.34 1.42 -2.44
N LYS A 94 -21.35 0.56 -2.30
CA LYS A 94 -22.76 0.90 -2.50
C LYS A 94 -22.95 1.65 -3.83
N THR A 95 -23.64 2.80 -3.80
CA THR A 95 -23.88 3.64 -4.97
C THR A 95 -22.76 4.65 -5.21
N HIS A 96 -21.72 4.66 -4.37
CA HIS A 96 -20.62 5.62 -4.47
C HIS A 96 -19.54 5.20 -5.48
N GLY A 97 -19.64 3.99 -6.03
CA GLY A 97 -18.75 3.53 -7.09
C GLY A 97 -17.40 3.06 -6.57
N THR A 98 -16.38 3.30 -7.38
CA THR A 98 -15.02 2.81 -7.13
C THR A 98 -14.44 3.35 -5.84
N VAL A 99 -13.80 2.45 -5.08
CA VAL A 99 -13.05 2.81 -3.88
C VAL A 99 -11.57 2.97 -4.27
N TYR A 100 -10.99 4.11 -3.92
CA TYR A 100 -9.57 4.38 -4.09
C TYR A 100 -8.87 4.23 -2.75
N MET A 101 -7.54 4.19 -2.79
CA MET A 101 -6.72 4.15 -1.58
C MET A 101 -5.50 5.05 -1.76
N THR A 102 -5.14 5.73 -0.69
CA THR A 102 -3.90 6.49 -0.58
C THR A 102 -3.53 6.60 0.90
N ASP A 103 -2.36 7.11 1.20
CA ASP A 103 -2.03 7.46 2.57
C ASP A 103 -2.43 8.92 2.84
N ALA A 104 -2.64 9.23 4.12
CA ALA A 104 -3.15 10.54 4.51
C ALA A 104 -2.19 11.68 4.17
N TYR A 105 -0.89 11.45 4.26
CA TYR A 105 0.09 12.47 3.87
C TYR A 105 0.04 12.77 2.37
N SER A 106 -0.03 11.73 1.53
CA SER A 106 -0.09 11.90 0.06
C SER A 106 -1.34 12.66 -0.35
N LEU A 107 -2.45 12.46 0.38
CA LEU A 107 -3.69 13.16 0.10
C LEU A 107 -3.63 14.64 0.50
N THR A 108 -3.09 14.94 1.68
CA THR A 108 -3.19 16.27 2.28
C THR A 108 -1.95 17.15 2.06
N GLY A 109 -0.79 16.53 1.84
CA GLY A 109 0.49 17.24 1.80
C GLY A 109 0.98 17.70 3.17
N SER A 110 0.30 17.35 4.24
CA SER A 110 0.64 17.79 5.59
C SER A 110 1.46 16.73 6.33
N THR A 111 2.61 17.13 6.86
CA THR A 111 3.46 16.24 7.66
C THR A 111 2.80 15.79 8.96
N ASP A 112 1.74 16.47 9.39
CA ASP A 112 0.94 16.02 10.53
C ASP A 112 0.33 14.65 10.30
N TYR A 113 0.15 14.26 9.03
CA TYR A 113 -0.45 12.99 8.63
C TYR A 113 0.58 12.01 8.05
N LEU A 114 1.87 12.30 8.18
CA LEU A 114 2.92 11.40 7.73
C LEU A 114 3.16 10.35 8.82
N ASP A 115 2.42 9.24 8.71
CA ASP A 115 2.44 8.17 9.71
C ASP A 115 2.33 6.82 9.01
N ASN A 116 3.27 6.59 8.10
CA ASN A 116 3.38 5.37 7.31
C ASN A 116 4.83 4.93 7.33
N GLY A 117 5.07 3.66 7.53
CA GLY A 117 6.46 3.22 7.60
C GLY A 117 6.65 1.74 7.31
N ILE A 118 7.88 1.40 6.94
CA ILE A 118 8.32 0.02 6.76
C ILE A 118 9.52 -0.23 7.67
N TYR A 119 9.44 -1.30 8.45
CA TYR A 119 10.50 -1.72 9.35
C TYR A 119 11.52 -2.60 8.63
N ALA A 120 12.65 -2.83 9.29
CA ALA A 120 13.73 -3.66 8.73
C ALA A 120 13.29 -5.12 8.48
N ASP A 121 12.28 -5.60 9.21
CA ASP A 121 11.73 -6.94 9.03
C ASP A 121 10.68 -7.02 7.91
N ASN A 122 10.47 -5.93 7.19
CA ASN A 122 9.49 -5.77 6.10
C ASN A 122 8.03 -5.71 6.55
N SER A 123 7.74 -5.66 7.83
CA SER A 123 6.41 -5.28 8.29
C SER A 123 6.20 -3.78 8.02
N LEU A 124 4.96 -3.40 7.75
CA LEU A 124 4.66 -2.00 7.46
C LEU A 124 3.28 -1.60 7.97
N PHE A 125 3.10 -0.31 8.13
CA PHE A 125 1.83 0.27 8.53
C PHE A 125 1.56 1.49 7.66
N ILE A 126 0.28 1.71 7.37
CA ILE A 126 -0.17 2.82 6.53
C ILE A 126 -1.35 3.51 7.21
N CYS A 127 -1.21 4.80 7.47
CA CYS A 127 -2.33 5.65 7.86
C CYS A 127 -3.13 5.96 6.60
N THR A 128 -4.26 5.27 6.41
CA THR A 128 -4.96 5.23 5.14
C THR A 128 -6.07 6.25 5.02
N VAL A 129 -6.37 6.61 3.77
CA VAL A 129 -7.64 7.23 3.36
C VAL A 129 -8.15 6.43 2.17
N TYR A 130 -9.44 6.11 2.20
CA TYR A 130 -10.10 5.40 1.12
C TYR A 130 -11.16 6.31 0.48
N PRO A 131 -10.79 7.08 -0.54
CA PRO A 131 -11.74 7.96 -1.22
C PRO A 131 -12.75 7.22 -2.09
N VAL A 132 -13.94 7.79 -2.17
CA VAL A 132 -14.97 7.43 -3.15
C VAL A 132 -15.42 8.70 -3.84
N ALA A 133 -16.29 8.61 -4.85
CA ALA A 133 -16.71 9.78 -5.62
C ALA A 133 -17.34 10.89 -4.76
N ALA A 134 -18.06 10.52 -3.71
CA ALA A 134 -18.78 11.46 -2.87
C ALA A 134 -17.98 11.95 -1.65
N GLY A 135 -16.73 11.56 -1.51
CA GLY A 135 -15.91 11.93 -0.35
C GLY A 135 -14.99 10.80 0.07
N ASN A 136 -14.73 10.70 1.38
CA ASN A 136 -13.87 9.66 1.92
C ASN A 136 -14.71 8.64 2.66
N PHE A 137 -14.56 7.39 2.27
CA PHE A 137 -15.25 6.27 2.90
C PHE A 137 -14.61 5.89 4.24
N SER A 138 -13.29 5.93 4.31
CA SER A 138 -12.53 5.64 5.52
C SER A 138 -11.37 6.63 5.61
N VAL A 139 -11.11 7.17 6.81
CA VAL A 139 -10.05 8.15 7.02
C VAL A 139 -9.24 7.83 8.27
N LEU A 140 -7.93 8.01 8.17
CA LEU A 140 -6.98 7.97 9.30
C LEU A 140 -7.08 6.68 10.11
N LYS A 141 -7.27 5.55 9.43
CA LYS A 141 -7.22 4.22 10.02
C LYS A 141 -6.09 3.44 9.40
N TYR A 142 -5.50 2.54 10.19
CA TYR A 142 -4.28 1.86 9.80
C TYR A 142 -4.56 0.53 9.14
N ASP A 143 -3.95 0.34 7.96
CA ASP A 143 -3.75 -0.98 7.39
C ASP A 143 -2.32 -1.42 7.73
N GLU A 144 -2.08 -2.72 7.74
CA GLU A 144 -0.77 -3.28 8.06
C GLU A 144 -0.45 -4.45 7.14
N PHE A 145 0.83 -4.61 6.84
CA PHE A 145 1.33 -5.82 6.21
C PHE A 145 2.31 -6.48 7.17
N VAL A 146 2.11 -7.77 7.42
CA VAL A 146 2.95 -8.54 8.34
C VAL A 146 3.52 -9.73 7.58
N PRO A 147 4.86 -9.81 7.45
CA PRO A 147 5.50 -10.95 6.80
C PRO A 147 5.23 -12.25 7.52
N ASN A 148 5.14 -13.34 6.76
CA ASN A 148 5.13 -14.68 7.33
C ASN A 148 6.54 -15.00 7.86
N ASN A 149 6.59 -15.76 8.90
CA ASN A 149 7.88 -16.18 9.46
C ASN A 149 8.49 -17.36 8.70
#